data_4c087849a0767f5cbb6f885ecbaea3e7
#
_entry.id   4c087849a0767f5cbb6f885ecbaea3e7
#
_cell.length_a   1.000
_cell.length_b   1.000
_cell.length_c   1.000
_cell.angle_alpha   90.00
_cell.angle_beta   90.00
_cell.angle_gamma   90.00
#
_symmetry.space_group_name_H-M   'P 1'
#
loop_
_entity.id
_entity.type
_entity.pdbx_description
1 polymer ?
#
loop_
_entity_poly.entity_id
_entity_poly.type
_entity_poly.pdbx_seq_one_letter_code
_entity_poly.pdbx_strand_id
1 'polypeptide(L)' 'MSTSIDVLKQLDERIQASVTRIQQLRKENEQLQQRLAESE' A
#
# COMPACT_ATOMS: atom_id res chain seq x y z
N MET A 1 -27.20 12.24 2.56
CA MET A 1 -27.20 10.77 2.37
C MET A 1 -26.13 10.39 1.38
N SER A 2 -25.36 9.33 1.69
CA SER A 2 -24.39 8.84 0.72
C SER A 2 -25.11 8.08 -0.38
N THR A 3 -24.79 8.40 -1.63
CA THR A 3 -25.29 7.70 -2.79
C THR A 3 -24.46 6.45 -3.04
N SER A 4 -24.94 5.55 -3.89
CA SER A 4 -24.16 4.39 -4.31
C SER A 4 -22.83 4.79 -4.96
N ILE A 5 -22.83 5.90 -5.68
CA ILE A 5 -21.61 6.43 -6.32
C ILE A 5 -20.63 6.89 -5.26
N ASP A 6 -21.09 7.55 -4.20
CA ASP A 6 -20.23 8.00 -3.11
C ASP A 6 -19.58 6.82 -2.39
N VAL A 7 -20.35 5.77 -2.16
CA VAL A 7 -19.84 4.55 -1.52
C VAL A 7 -18.78 3.88 -2.40
N LEU A 8 -19.03 3.77 -3.69
CA LEU A 8 -18.08 3.20 -4.64
C LEU A 8 -16.81 4.02 -4.71
N LYS A 9 -16.93 5.35 -4.67
CA LYS A 9 -15.79 6.24 -4.68
C LYS A 9 -14.93 6.06 -3.44
N GLN A 10 -15.55 5.98 -2.27
CA GLN A 10 -14.82 5.75 -1.02
C GLN A 10 -14.11 4.40 -1.04
N LEU A 11 -14.75 3.38 -1.57
CA LEU A 11 -14.16 2.05 -1.68
C LEU A 11 -12.94 2.09 -2.60
N ASP A 12 -13.06 2.75 -3.75
CA ASP A 12 -11.96 2.92 -4.69
C ASP A 12 -10.77 3.62 -4.04
N GLU A 13 -11.02 4.69 -3.30
CA GLU A 13 -9.97 5.43 -2.59
C GLU A 13 -9.24 4.54 -1.57
N ARG A 14 -9.98 3.69 -0.86
CA ARG A 14 -9.39 2.75 0.09
C ARG A 14 -8.53 1.70 -0.60
N ILE A 15 -9.01 1.20 -1.72
CA ILE A 15 -8.25 0.22 -2.51
C ILE A 15 -6.96 0.86 -3.02
N GLN A 16 -7.02 2.07 -3.55
CA GLN A 16 -5.84 2.78 -4.02
C GLN A 16 -4.84 3.04 -2.88
N ALA A 17 -5.32 3.44 -1.72
CA ALA A 17 -4.48 3.63 -0.55
C ALA A 17 -3.80 2.34 -0.11
N SER A 18 -4.53 1.22 -0.15
CA SER A 18 -4.00 -0.10 0.21
C SER A 18 -2.92 -0.56 -0.78
N VAL A 19 -3.13 -0.34 -2.07
CA VAL A 19 -2.14 -0.67 -3.09
C VAL A 19 -0.87 0.13 -2.88
N THR A 20 -0.98 1.43 -2.63
CA THR A 20 0.16 2.30 -2.35
C THR A 20 0.91 1.81 -1.11
N ARG A 21 0.19 1.41 -0.07
CA ARG A 21 0.80 0.89 1.16
C ARG A 21 1.56 -0.41 0.92
N ILE A 22 0.98 -1.30 0.14
CA ILE A 22 1.63 -2.57 -0.21
C ILE A 22 2.92 -2.31 -0.97
N GLN A 23 2.90 -1.41 -1.94
CA GLN A 23 4.09 -1.05 -2.72
C GLN A 23 5.18 -0.47 -1.81
N GLN A 24 4.81 0.38 -0.87
CA GLN A 24 5.74 0.95 0.10
C GLN A 24 6.36 -0.12 0.98
N LEU A 25 5.54 -1.02 1.50
CA LEU A 25 6.00 -2.11 2.35
C LEU A 25 6.94 -3.06 1.61
N ARG A 26 6.66 -3.35 0.35
CA ARG A 26 7.55 -4.17 -0.48
C ARG A 26 8.91 -3.52 -0.66
N LYS A 27 8.91 -2.22 -0.93
CA LYS A 27 10.15 -1.46 -1.09
C LYS A 27 10.97 -1.48 0.19
N GLU A 28 10.34 -1.20 1.32
CA GLU A 28 11.00 -1.24 2.62
C GLU A 28 11.54 -2.63 2.93
N ASN A 29 10.75 -3.67 2.60
CA ASN A 29 11.15 -5.05 2.82
C ASN A 29 12.39 -5.41 2.00
N GLU A 30 12.42 -5.03 0.74
CA GLU A 30 13.57 -5.26 -0.13
C GLU A 30 14.81 -4.55 0.41
N GLN A 31 14.67 -3.32 0.87
CA GLN A 31 15.76 -2.55 1.45
C GLN A 31 16.30 -3.20 2.72
N LEU A 32 15.40 -3.70 3.57
CA LEU A 32 15.80 -4.40 4.79
C LEU A 32 16.53 -5.69 4.49
N GLN A 33 16.05 -6.47 3.52
CA GLN A 33 16.71 -7.70 3.10
C GLN A 33 18.10 -7.43 2.55
N GLN A 34 18.23 -6.37 1.78
CA GLN A 34 19.53 -5.96 1.21
C GLN A 34 20.50 -5.55 2.32
N ARG A 35 20.03 -4.77 3.29
CA ARG A 35 20.86 -4.38 4.45
C ARG A 35 21.31 -5.59 5.25
N LEU A 36 20.41 -6.55 5.43
CA LEU A 36 20.73 -7.76 6.16
C LEU A 36 21.81 -8.55 5.45
N ALA A 37 21.71 -8.68 4.15
CA ALA A 37 22.72 -9.38 3.34
C ALA A 37 24.06 -8.67 3.38
N GLU A 38 24.07 -7.34 3.36
CA GLU A 38 25.31 -6.55 3.41
C GLU A 38 25.98 -6.63 4.77
N SER A 39 25.22 -6.81 5.86
CA SER A 39 25.78 -6.87 7.20
C SER A 39 26.30 -8.25 7.58
N GLU A 40 26.01 -9.25 6.78
CA GLU A 40 26.59 -10.57 6.96
C GLU A 40 27.95 -10.63 6.27
#